data_5d8003759d09f8fa75ad8006ccad83a0
#
_entry.id   5d8003759d09f8fa75ad8006ccad83a0
#
_cell.length_a   1.000
_cell.length_b   1.000
_cell.length_c   1.000
_cell.angle_alpha   90.00
_cell.angle_beta   90.00
_cell.angle_gamma   90.00
#
_symmetry.space_group_name_H-M   'P 1'
#
loop_
_entity.id
_entity.type
_entity.pdbx_description
1 polymer ?
#
loop_
_entity_poly.entity_id
_entity_poly.type
_entity_poly.pdbx_seq_one_letter_code
_entity_poly.pdbx_strand_id
1 'polypeptide(L)'
;MAEKYGEVPPKFTKKWWEYFWDYYKWHVIITVVAVLIASVTIVQCATRPKYDMNVVYAGHMNYSEEEINKLKEIISEHISDIDGNGENSVLLSTLVFADNAGSEEYDYAIQTKLDLTFTDDCSFIYLMDKANVDAQMQDRKSVV
;
A
#
# COMPACT_ATOMS: atom_id res chain seq x y z
N MET A 1 2.47 46.53 -5.37
CA MET A 1 2.30 46.09 -6.79
C MET A 1 1.26 46.99 -7.42
N ALA A 2 1.60 47.70 -8.48
CA ALA A 2 0.66 48.60 -9.16
C ALA A 2 -0.49 47.75 -9.74
N GLU A 3 -1.70 48.14 -9.46
CA GLU A 3 -2.90 47.52 -10.03
C GLU A 3 -2.86 47.61 -11.55
N LYS A 4 -2.68 46.50 -12.22
CA LYS A 4 -2.62 46.40 -13.67
C LYS A 4 -3.98 46.73 -14.33
N TYR A 5 -5.04 46.67 -13.56
CA TYR A 5 -6.42 46.92 -13.98
C TYR A 5 -7.13 47.80 -12.96
N GLY A 6 -7.43 49.06 -13.36
CA GLY A 6 -8.05 50.08 -12.49
C GLY A 6 -9.54 49.81 -12.15
N GLU A 7 -10.28 49.11 -13.00
CA GLU A 7 -11.67 48.73 -12.77
C GLU A 7 -11.91 47.32 -13.24
N VAL A 8 -12.70 46.55 -12.47
CA VAL A 8 -13.04 45.16 -12.82
C VAL A 8 -13.90 45.16 -14.09
N PRO A 9 -13.46 44.52 -15.19
CA PRO A 9 -14.24 44.50 -16.41
C PRO A 9 -15.55 43.72 -16.24
N PRO A 10 -16.62 44.06 -17.03
CA PRO A 10 -17.89 43.39 -16.94
C PRO A 10 -17.79 41.89 -17.16
N LYS A 11 -18.53 41.12 -16.33
CA LYS A 11 -18.50 39.65 -16.30
C LYS A 11 -18.76 39.06 -17.68
N PHE A 12 -18.06 37.93 -17.99
CA PHE A 12 -18.17 37.18 -19.24
C PHE A 12 -17.65 37.88 -20.51
N THR A 13 -16.87 38.96 -20.38
CA THR A 13 -16.17 39.57 -21.52
C THR A 13 -14.77 38.98 -21.67
N LYS A 14 -14.17 39.11 -22.87
CA LYS A 14 -12.80 38.63 -23.11
C LYS A 14 -11.79 39.23 -22.15
N LYS A 15 -11.93 40.53 -21.83
CA LYS A 15 -11.09 41.24 -20.85
C LYS A 15 -11.31 40.72 -19.43
N TRP A 16 -12.51 40.28 -19.07
CA TRP A 16 -12.77 39.67 -17.75
C TRP A 16 -12.09 38.32 -17.62
N TRP A 17 -12.05 37.50 -18.70
CA TRP A 17 -11.31 36.23 -18.70
C TRP A 17 -9.80 36.43 -18.56
N GLU A 18 -9.22 37.46 -19.22
CA GLU A 18 -7.81 37.85 -19.06
C GLU A 18 -7.52 38.28 -17.62
N TYR A 19 -8.35 39.13 -17.05
CA TYR A 19 -8.27 39.58 -15.65
C TYR A 19 -8.37 38.41 -14.68
N PHE A 20 -9.37 37.55 -14.86
CA PHE A 20 -9.57 36.37 -14.03
C PHE A 20 -8.36 35.45 -14.09
N TRP A 21 -7.84 35.17 -15.27
CA TRP A 21 -6.68 34.29 -15.44
C TRP A 21 -5.40 34.88 -14.84
N ASP A 22 -5.11 36.17 -15.01
CA ASP A 22 -3.95 36.83 -14.45
C ASP A 22 -3.96 36.87 -12.92
N TYR A 23 -5.16 37.03 -12.31
CA TYR A 23 -5.31 37.19 -10.87
C TYR A 23 -5.53 35.87 -10.14
N TYR A 24 -6.35 34.98 -10.70
CA TYR A 24 -6.77 33.74 -10.03
C TYR A 24 -6.08 32.47 -10.54
N LYS A 25 -5.19 32.53 -11.50
CA LYS A 25 -4.53 31.36 -12.09
C LYS A 25 -3.93 30.41 -11.06
N TRP A 26 -3.26 30.90 -10.05
CA TRP A 26 -2.69 30.08 -9.00
C TRP A 26 -3.75 29.39 -8.13
N HIS A 27 -4.80 30.09 -7.79
CA HIS A 27 -5.91 29.51 -7.01
C HIS A 27 -6.65 28.44 -7.80
N VAL A 28 -6.88 28.68 -9.09
CA VAL A 28 -7.51 27.70 -9.99
C VAL A 28 -6.62 26.47 -10.15
N ILE A 29 -5.34 26.64 -10.40
CA ILE A 29 -4.39 25.51 -10.53
C ILE A 29 -4.36 24.69 -9.24
N ILE A 30 -4.21 25.33 -8.09
CA ILE A 30 -4.18 24.63 -6.79
C ILE A 30 -5.49 23.88 -6.56
N THR A 31 -6.64 24.49 -6.86
CA THR A 31 -7.95 23.83 -6.69
C THR A 31 -8.08 22.63 -7.62
N VAL A 32 -7.70 22.73 -8.88
CA VAL A 32 -7.75 21.62 -9.84
C VAL A 32 -6.84 20.48 -9.38
N VAL A 33 -5.61 20.78 -8.95
CA VAL A 33 -4.68 19.77 -8.43
C VAL A 33 -5.24 19.09 -7.17
N ALA A 34 -5.80 19.86 -6.25
CA ALA A 34 -6.42 19.32 -5.03
C ALA A 34 -7.60 18.38 -5.34
N VAL A 35 -8.46 18.76 -6.29
CA VAL A 35 -9.59 17.92 -6.74
C VAL A 35 -9.10 16.65 -7.42
N LEU A 36 -8.05 16.72 -8.25
CA LEU A 36 -7.46 15.55 -8.88
C LEU A 36 -6.87 14.58 -7.84
N ILE A 37 -6.11 15.09 -6.88
CA ILE A 37 -5.56 14.26 -5.79
C ILE A 37 -6.69 13.61 -4.98
N ALA A 38 -7.69 14.38 -4.59
CA ALA A 38 -8.84 13.85 -3.86
C ALA A 38 -9.58 12.76 -4.66
N SER A 39 -9.80 12.98 -5.95
CA SER A 39 -10.46 12.00 -6.83
C SER A 39 -9.67 10.70 -6.94
N VAL A 40 -8.35 10.79 -7.15
CA VAL A 40 -7.47 9.60 -7.19
C VAL A 40 -7.48 8.87 -5.85
N THR A 41 -7.44 9.60 -4.74
CA THR A 41 -7.46 8.99 -3.39
C THR A 41 -8.79 8.26 -3.13
N ILE A 42 -9.92 8.85 -3.51
CA ILE A 42 -11.24 8.22 -3.36
C ILE A 42 -11.34 6.95 -4.21
N VAL A 43 -10.91 7.00 -5.47
CA VAL A 43 -10.91 5.84 -6.36
C VAL A 43 -10.01 4.74 -5.81
N GLN A 44 -8.79 5.06 -5.37
CA GLN A 44 -7.88 4.08 -4.79
C GLN A 44 -8.42 3.47 -3.50
N CYS A 45 -9.10 4.25 -2.66
CA CYS A 45 -9.72 3.75 -1.44
C CYS A 45 -10.91 2.82 -1.74
N ALA A 46 -11.72 3.16 -2.77
CA ALA A 46 -12.88 2.38 -3.16
C ALA A 46 -12.53 1.08 -3.91
N THR A 47 -11.39 1.07 -4.64
CA THR A 47 -10.95 -0.06 -5.45
C THR A 47 -9.88 -0.93 -4.77
N ARG A 48 -9.55 -0.69 -3.50
CA ARG A 48 -8.63 -1.57 -2.77
C ARG A 48 -9.23 -2.97 -2.69
N PRO A 49 -8.53 -4.00 -3.19
CA PRO A 49 -8.98 -5.37 -2.99
C PRO A 49 -9.02 -5.67 -1.50
N LYS A 50 -10.13 -6.17 -1.02
CA LYS A 50 -10.24 -6.71 0.32
C LYS A 50 -9.92 -8.20 0.24
N TYR A 51 -9.10 -8.66 1.14
CA TYR A 51 -8.76 -10.07 1.24
C TYR A 51 -9.35 -10.63 2.53
N ASP A 52 -9.92 -11.84 2.44
CA ASP A 52 -10.48 -12.52 3.60
C ASP A 52 -9.40 -13.01 4.55
N MET A 53 -8.23 -13.35 3.99
CA MET A 53 -7.10 -13.80 4.77
C MET A 53 -5.78 -13.31 4.19
N ASN A 54 -4.91 -12.84 5.08
CA ASN A 54 -3.52 -12.55 4.79
C ASN A 54 -2.64 -13.67 5.34
N VAL A 55 -1.81 -14.24 4.46
CA VAL A 55 -0.80 -15.23 4.80
C VAL A 55 0.56 -14.66 4.47
N VAL A 56 1.48 -14.69 5.43
CA VAL A 56 2.85 -14.22 5.24
C VAL A 56 3.79 -15.42 5.30
N TYR A 57 4.52 -15.63 4.20
CA TYR A 57 5.63 -16.57 4.18
C TYR A 57 6.93 -15.82 4.44
N ALA A 58 7.71 -16.26 5.41
CA ALA A 58 9.03 -15.71 5.75
C ALA A 58 10.06 -16.85 5.85
N GLY A 59 10.90 -16.98 4.85
CA GLY A 59 11.88 -18.08 4.78
C GLY A 59 12.93 -17.88 3.70
N HIS A 60 13.80 -18.86 3.56
CA HIS A 60 14.90 -18.85 2.59
C HIS A 60 14.52 -19.50 1.24
N MET A 61 13.39 -20.21 1.17
CA MET A 61 12.95 -20.84 -0.08
C MET A 61 12.24 -19.83 -0.98
N ASN A 62 12.65 -19.77 -2.23
CA ASN A 62 12.02 -18.99 -3.27
C ASN A 62 11.03 -19.88 -4.02
N TYR A 63 9.74 -19.62 -3.87
CA TYR A 63 8.68 -20.33 -4.58
C TYR A 63 8.41 -19.69 -5.93
N SER A 64 8.12 -20.54 -6.93
CA SER A 64 7.67 -20.07 -8.23
C SER A 64 6.24 -19.49 -8.13
N GLU A 65 5.86 -18.65 -9.09
CA GLU A 65 4.49 -18.11 -9.15
C GLU A 65 3.41 -19.21 -9.22
N GLU A 66 3.73 -20.33 -9.88
CA GLU A 66 2.81 -21.48 -9.97
C GLU A 66 2.58 -22.15 -8.60
N GLU A 67 3.63 -22.28 -7.80
CA GLU A 67 3.54 -22.87 -6.46
C GLU A 67 2.79 -21.93 -5.50
N ILE A 68 3.05 -20.62 -5.60
CA ILE A 68 2.33 -19.59 -4.85
C ILE A 68 0.84 -19.61 -5.19
N ASN A 69 0.49 -19.70 -6.46
CA ASN A 69 -0.90 -19.74 -6.89
C ASN A 69 -1.62 -21.01 -6.44
N LYS A 70 -0.95 -22.18 -6.51
CA LYS A 70 -1.49 -23.44 -5.96
C LYS A 70 -1.73 -23.35 -4.46
N LEU A 71 -0.79 -22.74 -3.72
CA LEU A 71 -0.94 -22.56 -2.28
C LEU A 71 -2.11 -21.64 -1.95
N LYS A 72 -2.27 -20.53 -2.71
CA LYS A 72 -3.44 -19.65 -2.57
C LYS A 72 -4.75 -20.38 -2.83
N GLU A 73 -4.81 -21.20 -3.88
CA GLU A 73 -6.00 -21.98 -4.24
C GLU A 73 -6.37 -22.94 -3.11
N ILE A 74 -5.41 -23.73 -2.61
CA ILE A 74 -5.63 -24.66 -1.51
C ILE A 74 -6.13 -23.93 -0.26
N ILE A 75 -5.55 -22.78 0.07
CA ILE A 75 -5.98 -22.00 1.25
C ILE A 75 -7.39 -21.44 1.02
N SER A 76 -7.68 -20.89 -0.16
CA SER A 76 -8.98 -20.31 -0.48
C SER A 76 -10.13 -21.31 -0.41
N GLU A 77 -9.86 -22.59 -0.70
CA GLU A 77 -10.87 -23.68 -0.54
C GLU A 77 -11.22 -23.96 0.92
N HIS A 78 -10.34 -23.63 1.86
CA HIS A 78 -10.49 -23.96 3.28
C HIS A 78 -10.88 -22.78 4.17
N ILE A 79 -10.97 -21.58 3.62
CA ILE A 79 -11.42 -20.38 4.33
C ILE A 79 -12.88 -20.06 3.98
N SER A 80 -13.53 -19.33 4.87
CA SER A 80 -14.85 -18.78 4.62
C SER A 80 -14.74 -17.35 4.10
N ASP A 81 -15.68 -16.95 3.26
CA ASP A 81 -15.88 -15.57 2.85
C ASP A 81 -16.22 -14.72 4.10
N ILE A 82 -15.26 -13.88 4.50
CA ILE A 82 -15.37 -13.05 5.71
C ILE A 82 -16.01 -11.69 5.37
N ASP A 83 -15.72 -11.16 4.17
CA ASP A 83 -16.23 -9.86 3.75
C ASP A 83 -17.60 -9.91 3.05
N GLY A 84 -18.11 -11.10 2.75
CA GLY A 84 -19.44 -11.33 2.18
C GLY A 84 -19.55 -10.97 0.70
N ASN A 85 -18.42 -10.97 -0.03
CA ASN A 85 -18.39 -10.64 -1.46
C ASN A 85 -18.71 -11.84 -2.36
N GLY A 86 -18.78 -13.05 -1.82
CA GLY A 86 -19.03 -14.31 -2.53
C GLY A 86 -17.79 -14.97 -3.12
N GLU A 87 -16.60 -14.43 -2.88
CA GLU A 87 -15.33 -14.98 -3.33
C GLU A 87 -14.37 -15.12 -2.14
N ASN A 88 -13.71 -16.26 -2.01
CA ASN A 88 -12.70 -16.48 -0.97
C ASN A 88 -11.35 -16.00 -1.47
N SER A 89 -10.89 -14.85 -1.00
CA SER A 89 -9.66 -14.21 -1.47
C SER A 89 -8.55 -14.28 -0.43
N VAL A 90 -7.36 -14.73 -0.88
CA VAL A 90 -6.16 -14.86 -0.05
C VAL A 90 -5.05 -13.97 -0.57
N LEU A 91 -4.52 -13.10 0.28
CA LEU A 91 -3.27 -12.41 0.01
C LEU A 91 -2.11 -13.23 0.59
N LEU A 92 -1.24 -13.75 -0.27
CA LEU A 92 0.01 -14.38 0.13
C LEU A 92 1.17 -13.43 -0.11
N SER A 93 1.80 -12.96 0.96
CA SER A 93 3.01 -12.13 0.92
C SER A 93 4.23 -13.00 1.18
N THR A 94 5.20 -12.97 0.28
CA THR A 94 6.45 -13.73 0.41
C THR A 94 7.59 -12.81 0.82
N LEU A 95 8.26 -13.13 1.91
CA LEU A 95 9.45 -12.48 2.43
C LEU A 95 10.61 -13.49 2.36
N VAL A 96 11.45 -13.37 1.34
CA VAL A 96 12.53 -14.31 1.11
C VAL A 96 13.84 -13.71 1.61
N PHE A 97 14.49 -14.39 2.57
CA PHE A 97 15.82 -14.04 3.06
C PHE A 97 16.88 -14.56 2.10
N ALA A 98 17.96 -13.83 1.96
CA ALA A 98 19.05 -14.26 1.07
C ALA A 98 20.03 -15.18 1.79
N ASP A 99 20.41 -16.29 1.12
CA ASP A 99 21.37 -17.26 1.67
C ASP A 99 22.84 -16.80 1.57
N ASN A 100 23.11 -15.63 0.96
CA ASN A 100 24.47 -15.20 0.64
C ASN A 100 25.04 -14.22 1.67
N ALA A 101 26.21 -14.50 2.18
CA ALA A 101 27.02 -13.58 2.97
C ALA A 101 27.36 -12.33 2.12
N GLY A 102 26.70 -11.21 2.36
CA GLY A 102 26.84 -9.96 1.60
C GLY A 102 25.53 -9.23 1.38
N SER A 103 24.42 -9.81 1.81
CA SER A 103 23.08 -9.25 1.72
C SER A 103 22.53 -8.74 3.06
N GLU A 104 23.40 -8.40 4.01
CA GLU A 104 22.99 -7.95 5.36
C GLU A 104 21.98 -6.77 5.31
N GLU A 105 22.18 -5.84 4.39
CA GLU A 105 21.26 -4.71 4.20
C GLU A 105 19.89 -5.18 3.65
N TYR A 106 19.90 -6.16 2.76
CA TYR A 106 18.66 -6.74 2.22
C TYR A 106 17.92 -7.54 3.29
N ASP A 107 18.62 -8.38 4.05
CA ASP A 107 18.04 -9.18 5.11
C ASP A 107 17.49 -8.29 6.23
N TYR A 108 18.17 -7.19 6.56
CA TYR A 108 17.68 -6.19 7.48
C TYR A 108 16.37 -5.53 6.99
N ALA A 109 16.29 -5.22 5.69
CA ALA A 109 15.06 -4.67 5.09
C ALA A 109 13.91 -5.67 5.15
N ILE A 110 14.17 -6.96 4.88
CA ILE A 110 13.17 -8.04 4.98
C ILE A 110 12.73 -8.23 6.45
N GLN A 111 13.67 -8.23 7.39
CA GLN A 111 13.38 -8.32 8.81
C GLN A 111 12.49 -7.15 9.27
N THR A 112 12.84 -5.93 8.91
CA THR A 112 12.04 -4.74 9.22
C THR A 112 10.62 -4.86 8.64
N LYS A 113 10.50 -5.37 7.41
CA LYS A 113 9.20 -5.59 6.78
C LYS A 113 8.39 -6.67 7.50
N LEU A 114 9.04 -7.74 7.97
CA LEU A 114 8.41 -8.78 8.77
C LEU A 114 7.90 -8.21 10.10
N ASP A 115 8.70 -7.42 10.80
CA ASP A 115 8.32 -6.78 12.06
C ASP A 115 7.12 -5.82 11.89
N LEU A 116 7.09 -5.08 10.79
CA LEU A 116 5.93 -4.26 10.43
C LEU A 116 4.68 -5.10 10.20
N THR A 117 4.81 -6.28 9.58
CA THR A 117 3.67 -7.18 9.35
C THR A 117 3.11 -7.76 10.65
N PHE A 118 3.95 -7.96 11.67
CA PHE A 118 3.48 -8.38 13.00
C PHE A 118 2.68 -7.28 13.74
N THR A 119 2.90 -6.03 13.36
CA THR A 119 2.18 -4.88 13.92
C THR A 119 0.87 -4.62 13.17
N ASP A 120 0.73 -5.18 11.96
CA ASP A 120 -0.47 -5.04 11.14
C ASP A 120 -1.52 -6.07 11.57
N ASP A 121 -2.68 -5.59 12.02
CA ASP A 121 -3.80 -6.45 12.48
C ASP A 121 -4.44 -7.27 11.35
N CYS A 122 -3.98 -7.11 10.12
CA CYS A 122 -4.54 -7.78 8.93
C CYS A 122 -3.91 -9.14 8.61
N SER A 123 -2.82 -9.54 9.27
CA SER A 123 -2.11 -10.79 8.97
C SER A 123 -2.39 -11.84 10.05
N PHE A 124 -3.05 -12.94 9.67
CA PHE A 124 -3.49 -13.97 10.61
C PHE A 124 -2.62 -15.22 10.64
N ILE A 125 -1.93 -15.54 9.54
CA ILE A 125 -1.12 -16.74 9.42
C ILE A 125 0.28 -16.41 8.94
N TYR A 126 1.28 -16.91 9.68
CA TYR A 126 2.68 -16.80 9.33
C TYR A 126 3.27 -18.20 9.08
N LEU A 127 3.79 -18.40 7.88
CA LEU A 127 4.54 -19.59 7.49
C LEU A 127 6.03 -19.24 7.56
N MET A 128 6.72 -19.74 8.57
CA MET A 128 8.14 -19.45 8.78
C MET A 128 8.97 -20.72 8.76
N ASP A 129 10.20 -20.61 8.28
CA ASP A 129 11.17 -21.66 8.51
C ASP A 129 11.66 -21.66 9.96
N LYS A 130 12.23 -22.80 10.38
CA LYS A 130 12.64 -23.01 11.77
C LYS A 130 13.67 -21.96 12.26
N ALA A 131 14.57 -21.53 11.39
CA ALA A 131 15.61 -20.58 11.72
C ALA A 131 15.01 -19.19 12.09
N ASN A 132 14.04 -18.74 11.31
CA ASN A 132 13.33 -17.48 11.57
C ASN A 132 12.42 -17.56 12.79
N VAL A 133 11.77 -18.71 13.04
CA VAL A 133 10.99 -18.92 14.26
C VAL A 133 11.88 -18.86 15.51
N ASP A 134 13.04 -19.53 15.49
CA ASP A 134 13.95 -19.54 16.63
C ASP A 134 14.54 -18.15 16.89
N ALA A 135 14.83 -17.36 15.85
CA ALA A 135 15.30 -15.99 15.97
C ALA A 135 14.25 -15.07 16.64
N GLN A 136 13.00 -15.16 16.20
CA GLN A 136 11.89 -14.37 16.75
C GLN A 136 11.57 -14.77 18.21
N MET A 137 11.70 -16.06 18.55
CA MET A 137 11.52 -16.53 19.93
C MET A 137 12.63 -16.07 20.88
N GLN A 138 13.86 -15.90 20.38
CA GLN A 138 14.99 -15.40 21.18
C GLN A 138 14.84 -13.90 21.45
N ASP A 139 14.44 -13.12 20.47
CA ASP A 139 14.23 -11.68 20.63
C ASP A 139 13.15 -11.38 21.70
N ARG A 140 12.05 -12.10 21.71
CA ARG A 140 11.01 -11.98 22.73
C ARG A 140 11.46 -12.35 24.14
N LYS A 141 12.44 -13.24 24.30
CA LYS A 141 13.00 -13.61 25.62
C LYS A 141 13.96 -12.57 26.19
N SER A 142 14.53 -11.71 25.35
CA SER A 142 15.44 -10.64 25.79
C SER A 142 14.75 -9.38 26.29
N VAL A 143 13.42 -9.29 26.18
CA VAL A 143 12.60 -8.12 26.56
C VAL A 143 11.86 -8.33 27.90
N VAL A 144 12.15 -9.41 28.66
CA VAL A 144 11.58 -9.64 29.99
C VAL A 144 12.62 -9.37 31.07
#